data_a254a3d16d8363518f8b7e9402dfba0f
#
_entry.id   a254a3d16d8363518f8b7e9402dfba0f
#
_cell.length_a   1.000
_cell.length_b   1.000
_cell.length_c   1.000
_cell.angle_alpha   90.00
_cell.angle_beta   90.00
_cell.angle_gamma   90.00
#
_symmetry.space_group_name_H-M   'P 1'
#
loop_
_entity.id
_entity.type
_entity.pdbx_description
1 polymer ?
#
loop_
_entity_poly.entity_id
_entity_poly.type
_entity_poly.pdbx_seq_one_letter_code
_entity_poly.pdbx_strand_id
1 'polypeptide(L)'
;MSEAPPIEVAGSAKLPLGMTPERFLRSYWQKHPLLVRQAFAGFSGPLAPDDLAGLACEPMAFSRLVVFERAGDAWDVRNGPFEETDFASLPERDWTLLVQDCDKLIGEVEELLAPFRFVPEWRIDDVMVSYAVPGGSVGAHVDQYDVFLLQGVGTRRWQISTDPDASLDFRADAALKILASFAPTHDWVLEPGDMLYLPPRVPHHGVAQQACMTWSIGMRAPAVGELLVDFAEQTAERIGEDLRYTDPDLLVPADSAEIDAQAIARVRALLRHAQDLDDATLQAQFARFITRYRSAQQTAPPLVRIDAAQLQAALARGAVLYRSPWSRYAWQREGRAARTWFAGDSWPATQHIARILQDHRQLDAAVLGKLAASELALLTELHNAGHLVIDDA
;
A
#
# COMPACT_ATOMS: atom_id res chain seq x y z
N MET A 1 -6.39 1.47 -35.16
CA MET A 1 -6.04 0.77 -33.90
C MET A 1 -4.58 1.09 -33.64
N SER A 2 -4.24 1.74 -32.52
CA SER A 2 -2.82 1.96 -32.16
C SER A 2 -2.23 0.59 -31.82
N GLU A 3 -1.05 0.31 -32.34
CA GLU A 3 -0.28 -0.89 -32.00
C GLU A 3 -0.07 -0.97 -30.47
N ALA A 4 -0.21 -2.17 -29.91
CA ALA A 4 0.04 -2.36 -28.48
C ALA A 4 1.49 -1.96 -28.14
N PRO A 5 1.73 -1.31 -26.99
CA PRO A 5 3.09 -0.90 -26.64
C PRO A 5 3.97 -2.14 -26.39
N PRO A 6 5.32 -2.01 -26.58
CA PRO A 6 6.23 -3.14 -26.35
C PRO A 6 6.16 -3.60 -24.89
N ILE A 7 6.10 -4.91 -24.68
CA ILE A 7 5.99 -5.52 -23.35
C ILE A 7 7.35 -5.63 -22.63
N GLU A 8 8.45 -5.46 -23.34
CA GLU A 8 9.81 -5.51 -22.81
C GLU A 8 10.62 -4.33 -23.33
N VAL A 9 11.34 -3.67 -22.41
CA VAL A 9 12.23 -2.54 -22.70
C VAL A 9 13.50 -2.62 -21.85
N ALA A 10 14.54 -1.87 -22.21
CA ALA A 10 15.72 -1.68 -21.39
C ALA A 10 15.54 -0.46 -20.47
N GLY A 11 15.91 -0.60 -19.21
CA GLY A 11 16.02 0.49 -18.26
C GLY A 11 17.41 1.15 -18.23
N SER A 12 17.53 2.13 -17.39
CA SER A 12 18.82 2.76 -17.07
C SER A 12 18.72 3.49 -15.74
N ALA A 13 19.85 3.86 -15.13
CA ALA A 13 19.87 4.62 -13.87
C ALA A 13 19.09 5.93 -13.92
N LYS A 14 18.95 6.56 -15.10
CA LYS A 14 18.16 7.79 -15.29
C LYS A 14 16.69 7.50 -15.61
N LEU A 15 16.39 6.34 -16.15
CA LEU A 15 15.05 5.93 -16.58
C LEU A 15 14.78 4.49 -16.12
N PRO A 16 14.53 4.27 -14.82
CA PRO A 16 14.28 2.92 -14.31
C PRO A 16 13.02 2.26 -14.86
N LEU A 17 12.10 3.03 -15.44
CA LEU A 17 10.93 2.51 -16.16
C LEU A 17 11.22 2.24 -17.66
N GLY A 18 12.48 2.44 -18.14
CA GLY A 18 12.82 2.39 -19.56
C GLY A 18 12.25 3.56 -20.38
N MET A 19 11.57 4.48 -19.72
CA MET A 19 10.91 5.65 -20.29
C MET A 19 10.61 6.69 -19.22
N THR A 20 10.10 7.88 -19.64
CA THR A 20 9.67 8.89 -18.68
C THR A 20 8.40 8.46 -17.94
N PRO A 21 8.18 8.91 -16.68
CA PRO A 21 6.95 8.62 -15.93
C PRO A 21 5.67 8.96 -16.68
N GLU A 22 5.62 10.07 -17.40
CA GLU A 22 4.45 10.48 -18.17
C GLU A 22 4.11 9.49 -19.28
N ARG A 23 5.14 8.95 -19.96
CA ARG A 23 4.93 7.92 -20.99
C ARG A 23 4.46 6.62 -20.37
N PHE A 24 5.03 6.21 -19.23
CA PHE A 24 4.60 5.02 -18.49
C PHE A 24 3.13 5.14 -18.07
N LEU A 25 2.74 6.24 -17.39
CA LEU A 25 1.36 6.47 -16.96
C LEU A 25 0.38 6.47 -18.14
N ARG A 26 0.76 7.04 -19.26
CA ARG A 26 -0.10 7.06 -20.45
C ARG A 26 -0.26 5.71 -21.10
N SER A 27 0.80 4.89 -21.17
CA SER A 27 0.82 3.70 -22.00
C SER A 27 0.71 2.38 -21.24
N TYR A 28 1.14 2.33 -19.96
CA TYR A 28 1.22 1.06 -19.21
C TYR A 28 0.38 1.05 -17.93
N TRP A 29 0.38 2.15 -17.19
CA TRP A 29 -0.30 2.21 -15.88
C TRP A 29 -1.77 1.77 -15.99
N GLN A 30 -2.12 0.69 -15.27
CA GLN A 30 -3.44 0.03 -15.27
C GLN A 30 -3.94 -0.42 -16.66
N LYS A 31 -3.02 -0.68 -17.59
CA LYS A 31 -3.35 -1.05 -18.98
C LYS A 31 -2.57 -2.27 -19.48
N HIS A 32 -1.26 -2.22 -19.36
CA HIS A 32 -0.39 -3.25 -19.95
C HIS A 32 0.76 -3.60 -19.00
N PRO A 33 1.14 -4.89 -18.87
CA PRO A 33 2.35 -5.29 -18.17
C PRO A 33 3.60 -4.79 -18.90
N LEU A 34 4.70 -4.67 -18.17
CA LEU A 34 5.97 -4.21 -18.71
C LEU A 34 7.14 -4.87 -17.99
N LEU A 35 7.99 -5.58 -18.72
CA LEU A 35 9.29 -5.98 -18.23
C LEU A 35 10.33 -4.90 -18.57
N VAL A 36 11.05 -4.44 -17.57
CA VAL A 36 12.15 -3.48 -17.73
C VAL A 36 13.45 -4.19 -17.36
N ARG A 37 14.27 -4.50 -18.37
CA ARG A 37 15.58 -5.09 -18.16
C ARG A 37 16.54 -4.07 -17.60
N GLN A 38 17.26 -4.44 -16.56
CA GLN A 38 18.24 -3.59 -15.88
C GLN A 38 17.64 -2.23 -15.45
N ALA A 39 16.41 -2.26 -14.95
CA ALA A 39 15.75 -1.09 -14.36
C ALA A 39 16.62 -0.45 -13.27
N PHE A 40 17.25 -1.30 -12.45
CA PHE A 40 18.17 -0.93 -11.38
C PHE A 40 19.47 -1.73 -11.51
N ALA A 41 20.33 -1.32 -12.44
CA ALA A 41 21.58 -2.04 -12.73
C ALA A 41 22.43 -2.23 -11.46
N GLY A 42 22.84 -3.47 -11.20
CA GLY A 42 23.64 -3.83 -10.03
C GLY A 42 22.87 -3.88 -8.70
N PHE A 43 21.53 -3.90 -8.76
CA PHE A 43 20.70 -4.00 -7.56
C PHE A 43 20.83 -5.37 -6.89
N SER A 44 21.18 -5.37 -5.60
CA SER A 44 21.18 -6.57 -4.75
C SER A 44 20.14 -6.50 -3.62
N GLY A 45 19.65 -5.28 -3.35
CA GLY A 45 18.76 -4.97 -2.23
C GLY A 45 19.50 -4.68 -0.93
N PRO A 46 18.84 -3.94 -0.01
CA PRO A 46 19.42 -3.55 1.28
C PRO A 46 19.34 -4.65 2.36
N LEU A 47 18.64 -5.77 2.12
CA LEU A 47 18.49 -6.87 3.07
C LEU A 47 19.12 -8.14 2.51
N ALA A 48 19.85 -8.88 3.35
CA ALA A 48 20.25 -10.24 3.08
C ALA A 48 19.12 -11.24 3.46
N PRO A 49 19.18 -12.50 2.99
CA PRO A 49 18.21 -13.52 3.36
C PRO A 49 18.07 -13.75 4.87
N ASP A 50 19.18 -13.71 5.60
CA ASP A 50 19.19 -13.89 7.06
C ASP A 50 18.55 -12.69 7.79
N ASP A 51 18.72 -11.46 7.28
CA ASP A 51 18.04 -10.28 7.83
C ASP A 51 16.53 -10.41 7.66
N LEU A 52 16.07 -10.90 6.49
CA LEU A 52 14.65 -11.11 6.22
C LEU A 52 14.06 -12.21 7.14
N ALA A 53 14.81 -13.28 7.38
CA ALA A 53 14.42 -14.32 8.34
C ALA A 53 14.36 -13.77 9.77
N GLY A 54 15.32 -12.95 10.17
CA GLY A 54 15.30 -12.24 11.46
C GLY A 54 14.08 -11.35 11.61
N LEU A 55 13.74 -10.53 10.59
CA LEU A 55 12.51 -9.73 10.59
C LEU A 55 11.25 -10.60 10.74
N ALA A 56 11.22 -11.77 10.10
CA ALA A 56 10.07 -12.67 10.19
C ALA A 56 9.86 -13.29 11.58
N CYS A 57 10.85 -13.23 12.46
CA CYS A 57 10.76 -13.62 13.88
C CYS A 57 10.21 -12.50 14.76
N GLU A 58 10.19 -11.25 14.27
CA GLU A 58 9.75 -10.11 15.06
C GLU A 58 8.21 -10.03 15.14
N PRO A 59 7.62 -9.83 16.33
CA PRO A 59 6.16 -9.74 16.49
C PRO A 59 5.53 -8.58 15.72
N MET A 60 6.32 -7.58 15.35
CA MET A 60 5.85 -6.40 14.61
C MET A 60 5.83 -6.62 13.09
N ALA A 61 6.47 -7.67 12.58
CA ALA A 61 6.54 -7.95 11.16
C ALA A 61 5.40 -8.88 10.72
N PHE A 62 4.69 -8.49 9.66
CA PHE A 62 3.76 -9.37 8.98
C PHE A 62 4.53 -10.30 8.08
N SER A 63 4.73 -11.53 8.53
CA SER A 63 5.46 -12.54 7.77
C SER A 63 4.60 -13.77 7.48
N ARG A 64 4.90 -14.42 6.36
CA ARG A 64 4.21 -15.61 5.90
C ARG A 64 5.20 -16.56 5.22
N LEU A 65 5.16 -17.82 5.60
CA LEU A 65 5.90 -18.89 4.97
C LEU A 65 4.92 -19.75 4.16
N VAL A 66 5.26 -19.99 2.90
CA VAL A 66 4.48 -20.82 1.97
C VAL A 66 5.35 -21.97 1.50
N VAL A 67 4.90 -23.20 1.75
CA VAL A 67 5.57 -24.43 1.32
C VAL A 67 4.67 -25.17 0.34
N PHE A 68 5.22 -25.55 -0.81
CA PHE A 68 4.51 -26.33 -1.81
C PHE A 68 4.88 -27.81 -1.70
N GLU A 69 3.93 -28.64 -1.35
CA GLU A 69 4.08 -30.09 -1.29
C GLU A 69 3.72 -30.70 -2.65
N ARG A 70 4.75 -31.05 -3.44
CA ARG A 70 4.56 -31.57 -4.81
C ARG A 70 3.76 -32.86 -4.86
N ALA A 71 3.97 -33.76 -3.89
CA ALA A 71 3.34 -35.08 -3.89
C ALA A 71 1.82 -35.02 -3.78
N GLY A 72 1.31 -34.05 -3.00
CA GLY A 72 -0.13 -33.83 -2.78
C GLY A 72 -0.71 -32.66 -3.57
N ASP A 73 0.09 -31.95 -4.36
CA ASP A 73 -0.28 -30.67 -5.01
C ASP A 73 -0.92 -29.70 -3.99
N ALA A 74 -0.36 -29.65 -2.78
CA ALA A 74 -0.89 -28.94 -1.62
C ALA A 74 0.00 -27.75 -1.24
N TRP A 75 -0.61 -26.75 -0.65
CA TRP A 75 0.04 -25.53 -0.20
C TRP A 75 -0.14 -25.40 1.31
N ASP A 76 0.97 -25.48 2.06
CA ASP A 76 1.01 -25.17 3.48
C ASP A 76 1.36 -23.69 3.66
N VAL A 77 0.55 -22.98 4.45
CA VAL A 77 0.70 -21.54 4.70
C VAL A 77 0.73 -21.29 6.19
N ARG A 78 1.87 -20.82 6.66
CA ARG A 78 2.09 -20.45 8.06
C ARG A 78 2.33 -18.96 8.19
N ASN A 79 1.72 -18.33 9.19
CA ASN A 79 1.92 -16.92 9.50
C ASN A 79 2.89 -16.78 10.67
N GLY A 80 3.73 -15.73 10.63
CA GLY A 80 4.61 -15.40 11.74
C GLY A 80 3.87 -14.78 12.96
N PRO A 81 4.61 -14.38 14.00
CA PRO A 81 6.08 -14.43 14.05
C PRO A 81 6.60 -15.87 14.10
N PHE A 82 7.78 -16.10 13.50
CA PHE A 82 8.45 -17.39 13.47
C PHE A 82 9.54 -17.48 14.55
N GLU A 83 10.00 -18.70 14.79
CA GLU A 83 11.21 -18.97 15.56
C GLU A 83 12.34 -19.42 14.62
N GLU A 84 13.61 -19.22 14.99
CA GLU A 84 14.75 -19.65 14.17
C GLU A 84 14.70 -21.16 13.85
N THR A 85 14.15 -21.96 14.76
CA THR A 85 13.96 -23.41 14.60
C THR A 85 12.97 -23.77 13.50
N ASP A 86 12.03 -22.87 13.16
CA ASP A 86 11.09 -23.10 12.06
C ASP A 86 11.82 -23.16 10.73
N PHE A 87 12.81 -22.30 10.53
CA PHE A 87 13.61 -22.27 9.30
C PHE A 87 14.56 -23.47 9.18
N ALA A 88 15.10 -23.96 10.31
CA ALA A 88 16.01 -25.11 10.32
C ALA A 88 15.36 -26.41 9.84
N SER A 89 14.04 -26.52 9.91
CA SER A 89 13.26 -27.70 9.51
C SER A 89 12.75 -27.64 8.06
N LEU A 90 13.00 -26.56 7.32
CA LEU A 90 12.49 -26.39 5.97
C LEU A 90 13.23 -27.29 4.96
N PRO A 91 12.54 -27.75 3.92
CA PRO A 91 13.18 -28.51 2.84
C PRO A 91 14.11 -27.61 2.03
N GLU A 92 15.02 -28.19 1.27
CA GLU A 92 15.94 -27.45 0.38
C GLU A 92 15.22 -26.78 -0.81
N ARG A 93 13.95 -27.09 -1.03
CA ARG A 93 13.17 -26.67 -2.21
C ARG A 93 11.72 -26.32 -1.85
N ASP A 94 11.08 -25.59 -2.80
CA ASP A 94 9.63 -25.44 -2.89
C ASP A 94 8.98 -24.66 -1.74
N TRP A 95 9.70 -23.69 -1.19
CA TRP A 95 9.13 -22.74 -0.23
C TRP A 95 9.56 -21.30 -0.48
N THR A 96 8.77 -20.38 0.03
CA THR A 96 9.07 -18.95 0.02
C THR A 96 8.64 -18.31 1.34
N LEU A 97 9.48 -17.43 1.87
CA LEU A 97 9.20 -16.52 2.97
C LEU A 97 8.83 -15.16 2.40
N LEU A 98 7.75 -14.55 2.90
CA LEU A 98 7.32 -13.21 2.54
C LEU A 98 7.22 -12.36 3.81
N VAL A 99 7.77 -11.15 3.78
CA VAL A 99 7.65 -10.17 4.86
C VAL A 99 7.09 -8.88 4.25
N GLN A 100 5.95 -8.44 4.77
CA GLN A 100 5.29 -7.21 4.36
C GLN A 100 5.85 -6.00 5.09
N ASP A 101 5.55 -4.80 4.60
CA ASP A 101 5.90 -3.54 5.26
C ASP A 101 7.39 -3.35 5.55
N CYS A 102 8.29 -4.00 4.79
CA CYS A 102 9.73 -3.88 5.02
C CYS A 102 10.23 -2.43 4.91
N ASP A 103 9.57 -1.59 4.12
CA ASP A 103 9.85 -0.15 4.02
C ASP A 103 9.47 0.64 5.29
N LYS A 104 8.62 0.08 6.17
CA LYS A 104 8.28 0.66 7.47
C LYS A 104 9.26 0.21 8.57
N LEU A 105 9.90 -0.93 8.37
CA LEU A 105 10.81 -1.55 9.34
C LEU A 105 12.27 -1.14 9.09
N ILE A 106 12.65 -0.94 7.83
CA ILE A 106 14.05 -0.70 7.41
C ILE A 106 14.10 0.54 6.53
N GLY A 107 14.83 1.57 6.96
CA GLY A 107 14.91 2.86 6.26
C GLY A 107 15.50 2.75 4.85
N GLU A 108 16.50 1.88 4.65
CA GLU A 108 17.10 1.64 3.34
C GLU A 108 16.13 1.00 2.35
N VAL A 109 15.13 0.25 2.83
CA VAL A 109 14.04 -0.29 1.99
C VAL A 109 13.06 0.81 1.63
N GLU A 110 12.78 1.78 2.52
CA GLU A 110 11.94 2.95 2.21
C GLU A 110 12.53 3.80 1.07
N GLU A 111 13.86 3.91 0.99
CA GLU A 111 14.55 4.64 -0.07
C GLU A 111 14.26 4.08 -1.47
N LEU A 112 13.94 2.78 -1.58
CA LEU A 112 13.54 2.16 -2.85
C LEU A 112 12.23 2.72 -3.41
N LEU A 113 11.43 3.38 -2.60
CA LEU A 113 10.17 4.01 -3.04
C LEU A 113 10.38 5.32 -3.82
N ALA A 114 11.54 5.95 -3.71
CA ALA A 114 11.80 7.25 -4.32
C ALA A 114 11.54 7.28 -5.86
N PRO A 115 11.97 6.29 -6.67
CA PRO A 115 11.70 6.26 -8.10
C PRO A 115 10.22 6.08 -8.46
N PHE A 116 9.38 5.65 -7.51
CA PHE A 116 7.94 5.40 -7.72
C PHE A 116 7.04 6.56 -7.29
N ARG A 117 7.60 7.64 -6.74
CA ARG A 117 6.84 8.84 -6.32
C ARG A 117 6.29 9.69 -7.47
N PHE A 118 6.31 9.18 -8.70
CA PHE A 118 5.59 9.76 -9.84
C PHE A 118 4.07 9.47 -9.78
N VAL A 119 3.64 8.54 -8.94
CA VAL A 119 2.23 8.37 -8.53
C VAL A 119 1.99 9.08 -7.19
N PRO A 120 0.74 9.45 -6.86
CA PRO A 120 0.44 10.03 -5.55
C PRO A 120 0.91 9.10 -4.41
N GLU A 121 1.54 9.66 -3.38
CA GLU A 121 2.12 8.88 -2.27
C GLU A 121 1.09 7.94 -1.61
N TRP A 122 -0.17 8.37 -1.51
CA TRP A 122 -1.24 7.53 -0.97
C TRP A 122 -1.58 6.30 -1.83
N ARG A 123 -1.06 6.22 -3.08
CA ARG A 123 -1.16 5.04 -3.94
C ARG A 123 -0.08 4.00 -3.67
N ILE A 124 1.02 4.37 -3.03
CA ILE A 124 2.07 3.43 -2.62
C ILE A 124 1.61 2.74 -1.34
N ASP A 125 1.59 1.40 -1.34
CA ASP A 125 1.17 0.63 -0.17
C ASP A 125 2.36 0.26 0.71
N ASP A 126 3.15 -0.69 0.26
CA ASP A 126 4.32 -1.19 0.98
C ASP A 126 5.39 -1.74 0.02
N VAL A 127 6.53 -2.06 0.58
CA VAL A 127 7.52 -2.96 -0.03
C VAL A 127 7.46 -4.29 0.71
N MET A 128 6.89 -5.30 0.06
CA MET A 128 6.98 -6.68 0.51
C MET A 128 8.25 -7.31 -0.05
N VAL A 129 9.06 -7.91 0.81
CA VAL A 129 10.26 -8.64 0.39
C VAL A 129 10.01 -10.14 0.53
N SER A 130 10.37 -10.89 -0.50
CA SER A 130 10.31 -12.34 -0.47
C SER A 130 11.68 -12.97 -0.69
N TYR A 131 11.96 -14.03 0.07
CA TYR A 131 13.03 -14.98 -0.19
C TYR A 131 12.44 -16.31 -0.60
N ALA A 132 12.97 -16.92 -1.65
CA ALA A 132 12.52 -18.22 -2.14
C ALA A 132 13.69 -19.11 -2.50
N VAL A 133 13.59 -20.39 -2.16
CA VAL A 133 14.53 -21.43 -2.61
C VAL A 133 14.11 -21.99 -3.97
N PRO A 134 14.93 -22.79 -4.67
CA PRO A 134 14.55 -23.39 -5.95
C PRO A 134 13.16 -24.05 -5.92
N GLY A 135 12.28 -23.67 -6.85
CA GLY A 135 10.90 -24.11 -6.92
C GLY A 135 9.93 -23.35 -6.02
N GLY A 136 10.43 -22.52 -5.11
CA GLY A 136 9.60 -21.69 -4.22
C GLY A 136 8.70 -20.71 -5.00
N SER A 137 7.43 -20.67 -4.60
CA SER A 137 6.37 -19.90 -5.26
C SER A 137 5.21 -19.69 -4.29
N VAL A 138 4.25 -18.85 -4.68
CA VAL A 138 2.93 -18.71 -4.05
C VAL A 138 1.80 -19.17 -4.99
N GLY A 139 2.17 -19.88 -6.08
CA GLY A 139 1.23 -20.33 -7.10
C GLY A 139 0.85 -19.25 -8.13
N ALA A 140 0.12 -19.68 -9.15
CA ALA A 140 -0.45 -18.76 -10.14
C ALA A 140 -1.62 -18.01 -9.52
N HIS A 141 -1.61 -16.67 -9.61
CA HIS A 141 -2.64 -15.83 -8.98
C HIS A 141 -2.85 -14.51 -9.72
N VAL A 142 -3.74 -13.69 -9.23
CA VAL A 142 -3.97 -12.31 -9.67
C VAL A 142 -4.02 -11.39 -8.46
N ASP A 143 -3.42 -10.21 -8.62
CA ASP A 143 -3.58 -9.11 -7.67
C ASP A 143 -4.66 -8.13 -8.13
N GLN A 144 -5.32 -7.47 -7.18
CA GLN A 144 -6.33 -6.44 -7.46
C GLN A 144 -5.73 -5.02 -7.49
N TYR A 145 -4.41 -4.92 -7.50
CA TYR A 145 -3.64 -3.68 -7.46
C TYR A 145 -2.43 -3.76 -8.39
N ASP A 146 -1.85 -2.61 -8.67
CA ASP A 146 -0.60 -2.51 -9.44
C ASP A 146 0.59 -2.94 -8.58
N VAL A 147 1.53 -3.68 -9.16
CA VAL A 147 2.76 -4.07 -8.46
C VAL A 147 3.98 -3.98 -9.38
N PHE A 148 5.11 -3.54 -8.80
CA PHE A 148 6.41 -3.60 -9.44
C PHE A 148 7.24 -4.67 -8.71
N LEU A 149 7.66 -5.69 -9.45
CA LEU A 149 8.42 -6.83 -8.95
C LEU A 149 9.88 -6.63 -9.34
N LEU A 150 10.70 -6.11 -8.42
CA LEU A 150 12.11 -5.86 -8.63
C LEU A 150 12.91 -7.08 -8.19
N GLN A 151 13.65 -7.69 -9.11
CA GLN A 151 14.51 -8.82 -8.81
C GLN A 151 15.83 -8.33 -8.20
N GLY A 152 16.16 -8.86 -7.03
CA GLY A 152 17.42 -8.56 -6.35
C GLY A 152 18.41 -9.71 -6.48
N VAL A 153 18.54 -10.53 -5.46
CA VAL A 153 19.47 -11.67 -5.47
C VAL A 153 18.88 -12.82 -6.27
N GLY A 154 19.73 -13.59 -6.97
CA GLY A 154 19.31 -14.79 -7.69
C GLY A 154 18.38 -14.53 -8.86
N THR A 155 17.77 -15.60 -9.40
CA THR A 155 16.89 -15.52 -10.56
C THR A 155 15.54 -16.14 -10.31
N ARG A 156 14.49 -15.52 -10.87
CA ARG A 156 13.11 -15.98 -10.75
C ARG A 156 12.47 -16.01 -12.13
N ARG A 157 11.83 -17.13 -12.45
CA ARG A 157 11.01 -17.24 -13.66
C ARG A 157 9.64 -16.65 -13.39
N TRP A 158 9.23 -15.71 -14.24
CA TRP A 158 7.92 -15.12 -14.21
C TRP A 158 7.16 -15.45 -15.48
N GLN A 159 5.99 -16.03 -15.31
CA GLN A 159 5.04 -16.29 -16.36
C GLN A 159 3.82 -15.39 -16.16
N ILE A 160 3.30 -14.78 -17.21
CA ILE A 160 2.10 -13.96 -17.17
C ILE A 160 1.15 -14.31 -18.30
N SER A 161 -0.14 -14.02 -18.11
CA SER A 161 -1.11 -14.10 -19.20
C SER A 161 -1.68 -12.72 -19.52
N THR A 162 -1.60 -12.30 -20.76
CA THR A 162 -2.24 -11.10 -21.32
C THR A 162 -3.50 -11.44 -22.11
N ASP A 163 -3.94 -12.69 -22.05
CA ASP A 163 -5.19 -13.13 -22.66
C ASP A 163 -6.38 -12.49 -21.91
N PRO A 164 -7.20 -11.66 -22.59
CA PRO A 164 -8.35 -11.03 -21.96
C PRO A 164 -9.43 -12.02 -21.53
N ASP A 165 -9.44 -13.22 -22.10
CA ASP A 165 -10.40 -14.28 -21.83
C ASP A 165 -9.86 -15.33 -20.83
N ALA A 166 -8.68 -15.09 -20.23
CA ALA A 166 -8.12 -15.97 -19.22
C ALA A 166 -9.07 -16.14 -18.03
N SER A 167 -9.35 -17.40 -17.63
CA SER A 167 -10.16 -17.65 -16.44
C SER A 167 -9.45 -17.12 -15.19
N LEU A 168 -10.23 -16.45 -14.33
CA LEU A 168 -9.81 -15.97 -13.02
C LEU A 168 -10.45 -16.79 -11.88
N ASP A 169 -10.94 -17.99 -12.16
CA ASP A 169 -11.48 -18.89 -11.16
C ASP A 169 -10.37 -19.40 -10.24
N PHE A 170 -10.67 -19.48 -8.95
CA PHE A 170 -9.71 -19.96 -7.95
C PHE A 170 -9.97 -21.41 -7.58
N ARG A 171 -8.91 -22.10 -7.18
CA ARG A 171 -9.00 -23.43 -6.57
C ARG A 171 -9.74 -23.32 -5.24
N ALA A 172 -10.74 -24.18 -5.05
CA ALA A 172 -11.53 -24.22 -3.82
C ALA A 172 -10.82 -24.95 -2.67
N ASP A 173 -9.83 -25.77 -3.00
CA ASP A 173 -9.09 -26.65 -2.08
C ASP A 173 -7.75 -26.06 -1.58
N ALA A 174 -7.41 -24.83 -2.01
CA ALA A 174 -6.18 -24.18 -1.62
C ALA A 174 -6.42 -23.07 -0.59
N ALA A 175 -5.53 -22.98 0.42
CA ALA A 175 -5.53 -21.89 1.40
C ALA A 175 -5.18 -20.52 0.78
N LEU A 176 -4.43 -20.54 -0.32
CA LEU A 176 -4.10 -19.38 -1.13
C LEU A 176 -5.10 -19.21 -2.27
N LYS A 177 -5.30 -17.96 -2.72
CA LYS A 177 -6.12 -17.66 -3.91
C LYS A 177 -5.37 -18.01 -5.19
N ILE A 178 -5.17 -19.30 -5.43
CA ILE A 178 -4.47 -19.83 -6.59
C ILE A 178 -5.48 -20.04 -7.72
N LEU A 179 -5.12 -19.66 -8.93
CA LEU A 179 -5.93 -19.87 -10.12
C LEU A 179 -6.15 -21.37 -10.37
N ALA A 180 -7.35 -21.77 -10.70
CA ALA A 180 -7.71 -23.14 -11.03
C ALA A 180 -7.07 -23.59 -12.36
N SER A 181 -6.83 -22.64 -13.27
CA SER A 181 -6.12 -22.84 -14.54
C SER A 181 -5.25 -21.64 -14.86
N PHE A 182 -4.09 -21.88 -15.44
CA PHE A 182 -3.17 -20.83 -15.84
C PHE A 182 -2.47 -21.20 -17.16
N ALA A 183 -2.69 -20.39 -18.20
CA ALA A 183 -2.05 -20.53 -19.50
C ALA A 183 -1.22 -19.26 -19.78
N PRO A 184 0.10 -19.30 -19.63
CA PRO A 184 0.95 -18.13 -19.84
C PRO A 184 1.06 -17.78 -21.33
N THR A 185 1.02 -16.48 -21.61
CA THR A 185 1.32 -15.91 -22.93
C THR A 185 2.76 -15.40 -23.03
N HIS A 186 3.38 -15.11 -21.90
CA HIS A 186 4.76 -14.63 -21.80
C HIS A 186 5.48 -15.35 -20.66
N ASP A 187 6.78 -15.54 -20.85
CA ASP A 187 7.62 -16.33 -19.96
C ASP A 187 9.06 -15.78 -19.97
N TRP A 188 9.53 -15.31 -18.84
CA TRP A 188 10.83 -14.70 -18.68
C TRP A 188 11.54 -15.19 -17.41
N VAL A 189 12.85 -15.22 -17.47
CA VAL A 189 13.70 -15.28 -16.27
C VAL A 189 14.19 -13.88 -15.99
N LEU A 190 13.88 -13.38 -14.80
CA LEU A 190 14.38 -12.10 -14.31
C LEU A 190 15.70 -12.31 -13.56
N GLU A 191 16.66 -11.46 -13.88
CA GLU A 191 17.97 -11.37 -13.25
C GLU A 191 18.03 -10.16 -12.29
N PRO A 192 19.03 -10.09 -11.39
CA PRO A 192 19.19 -8.95 -10.50
C PRO A 192 19.18 -7.61 -11.25
N GLY A 193 18.31 -6.69 -10.81
CA GLY A 193 18.10 -5.39 -11.43
C GLY A 193 16.98 -5.33 -12.47
N ASP A 194 16.44 -6.47 -12.91
CA ASP A 194 15.25 -6.50 -13.76
C ASP A 194 13.99 -6.20 -12.93
N MET A 195 13.01 -5.54 -13.54
CA MET A 195 11.75 -5.18 -12.90
C MET A 195 10.56 -5.52 -13.79
N LEU A 196 9.59 -6.26 -13.25
CA LEU A 196 8.33 -6.57 -13.92
C LEU A 196 7.19 -5.76 -13.29
N TYR A 197 6.56 -4.90 -14.08
CA TYR A 197 5.32 -4.22 -13.69
C TYR A 197 4.11 -5.03 -14.14
N LEU A 198 3.18 -5.25 -13.21
CA LEU A 198 1.90 -5.90 -13.45
C LEU A 198 0.75 -4.97 -13.05
N PRO A 199 -0.14 -4.64 -13.99
CA PRO A 199 -1.40 -3.98 -13.65
C PRO A 199 -2.36 -4.96 -12.97
N PRO A 200 -3.42 -4.45 -12.31
CA PRO A 200 -4.42 -5.29 -11.66
C PRO A 200 -4.98 -6.38 -12.56
N ARG A 201 -5.22 -7.56 -12.00
CA ARG A 201 -5.88 -8.71 -12.63
C ARG A 201 -5.10 -9.37 -13.77
N VAL A 202 -3.84 -9.09 -13.95
CA VAL A 202 -2.98 -9.87 -14.85
C VAL A 202 -2.59 -11.17 -14.15
N PRO A 203 -3.00 -12.35 -14.69
CA PRO A 203 -2.59 -13.63 -14.13
C PRO A 203 -1.08 -13.80 -14.23
N HIS A 204 -0.46 -14.19 -13.11
CA HIS A 204 0.99 -14.35 -13.06
C HIS A 204 1.44 -15.46 -12.11
N HIS A 205 2.63 -16.00 -12.40
CA HIS A 205 3.24 -17.08 -11.63
C HIS A 205 4.74 -16.88 -11.58
N GLY A 206 5.26 -16.65 -10.37
CA GLY A 206 6.68 -16.52 -10.11
C GLY A 206 7.25 -17.76 -9.46
N VAL A 207 8.28 -18.37 -10.05
CA VAL A 207 8.94 -19.57 -9.52
C VAL A 207 10.44 -19.32 -9.43
N ALA A 208 11.00 -19.48 -8.25
CA ALA A 208 12.42 -19.35 -8.02
C ALA A 208 13.21 -20.42 -8.80
N GLN A 209 14.18 -19.97 -9.61
CA GLN A 209 15.08 -20.90 -10.33
C GLN A 209 16.25 -21.33 -9.46
N GLN A 210 16.69 -20.44 -8.60
CA GLN A 210 17.69 -20.63 -7.57
C GLN A 210 17.26 -19.84 -6.33
N ALA A 211 18.00 -19.91 -5.23
CA ALA A 211 17.74 -19.04 -4.08
C ALA A 211 17.72 -17.58 -4.53
N CYS A 212 16.62 -16.88 -4.29
CA CYS A 212 16.41 -15.56 -4.82
C CYS A 212 15.59 -14.66 -3.89
N MET A 213 15.77 -13.35 -4.06
CA MET A 213 14.97 -12.32 -3.38
C MET A 213 14.30 -11.40 -4.38
N THR A 214 13.03 -11.09 -4.11
CA THR A 214 12.24 -10.15 -4.92
C THR A 214 11.63 -9.09 -4.00
N TRP A 215 11.75 -7.82 -4.40
CA TRP A 215 11.13 -6.66 -3.76
C TRP A 215 9.86 -6.31 -4.54
N SER A 216 8.71 -6.49 -3.91
CA SER A 216 7.41 -6.20 -4.50
C SER A 216 6.93 -4.85 -3.99
N ILE A 217 6.97 -3.82 -4.83
CA ILE A 217 6.44 -2.50 -4.52
C ILE A 217 4.96 -2.49 -4.86
N GLY A 218 4.12 -2.66 -3.84
CA GLY A 218 2.67 -2.73 -3.95
C GLY A 218 2.04 -1.35 -4.03
N MET A 219 1.00 -1.23 -4.88
CA MET A 219 0.24 0.01 -5.02
C MET A 219 -1.15 -0.16 -4.43
N ARG A 220 -1.61 0.83 -3.65
CA ARG A 220 -2.93 0.79 -3.05
C ARG A 220 -4.02 1.06 -4.07
N ALA A 221 -5.01 0.19 -4.13
CA ALA A 221 -6.22 0.34 -4.92
C ALA A 221 -7.43 0.06 -4.03
N PRO A 222 -8.08 1.11 -3.45
CA PRO A 222 -9.26 0.94 -2.62
C PRO A 222 -10.37 0.21 -3.36
N ALA A 223 -10.95 -0.82 -2.76
CA ALA A 223 -12.12 -1.47 -3.29
C ALA A 223 -13.37 -0.58 -3.06
N VAL A 224 -14.31 -0.59 -4.00
CA VAL A 224 -15.57 0.16 -3.87
C VAL A 224 -16.32 -0.24 -2.61
N GLY A 225 -16.34 -1.55 -2.26
CA GLY A 225 -16.98 -2.03 -1.04
C GLY A 225 -16.37 -1.44 0.23
N GLU A 226 -15.05 -1.29 0.27
CA GLU A 226 -14.34 -0.67 1.39
C GLU A 226 -14.69 0.81 1.55
N LEU A 227 -14.72 1.54 0.43
CA LEU A 227 -15.12 2.94 0.42
C LEU A 227 -16.58 3.11 0.87
N LEU A 228 -17.48 2.24 0.41
CA LEU A 228 -18.90 2.29 0.79
C LEU A 228 -19.11 2.07 2.29
N VAL A 229 -18.40 1.11 2.88
CA VAL A 229 -18.50 0.84 4.33
C VAL A 229 -17.99 2.04 5.12
N ASP A 230 -16.76 2.49 4.84
CA ASP A 230 -16.14 3.60 5.57
C ASP A 230 -16.93 4.91 5.41
N PHE A 231 -17.42 5.20 4.20
CA PHE A 231 -18.22 6.40 3.93
C PHE A 231 -19.59 6.33 4.59
N ALA A 232 -20.22 5.15 4.66
CA ALA A 232 -21.46 4.97 5.37
C ALA A 232 -21.29 5.20 6.89
N GLU A 233 -20.22 4.69 7.49
CA GLU A 233 -19.88 4.93 8.90
C GLU A 233 -19.66 6.42 9.17
N GLN A 234 -18.82 7.09 8.41
CA GLN A 234 -18.57 8.53 8.55
C GLN A 234 -19.84 9.38 8.33
N THR A 235 -20.70 8.96 7.39
CA THR A 235 -21.96 9.63 7.11
C THR A 235 -22.93 9.45 8.28
N ALA A 236 -23.02 8.24 8.85
CA ALA A 236 -23.87 7.96 10.00
C ALA A 236 -23.45 8.78 11.23
N GLU A 237 -22.12 8.89 11.50
CA GLU A 237 -21.60 9.76 12.57
C GLU A 237 -22.03 11.25 12.40
N ARG A 238 -22.03 11.73 11.13
CA ARG A 238 -22.35 13.13 10.80
C ARG A 238 -23.83 13.43 10.88
N ILE A 239 -24.71 12.53 10.40
CA ILE A 239 -26.15 12.74 10.34
C ILE A 239 -26.78 12.67 11.75
N GLY A 240 -26.21 11.86 12.64
CA GLY A 240 -26.75 11.63 13.98
C GLY A 240 -28.06 10.81 13.97
N GLU A 241 -28.78 10.84 15.07
CA GLU A 241 -29.99 10.02 15.27
C GLU A 241 -31.30 10.71 14.85
N ASP A 242 -31.25 11.98 14.49
CA ASP A 242 -32.47 12.80 14.28
C ASP A 242 -33.11 12.57 12.91
N LEU A 243 -32.32 12.13 11.89
CA LEU A 243 -32.83 11.81 10.57
C LEU A 243 -33.46 10.41 10.57
N ARG A 244 -34.76 10.37 10.67
CA ARG A 244 -35.54 9.11 10.74
C ARG A 244 -36.49 8.97 9.56
N TYR A 245 -36.93 7.73 9.32
CA TYR A 245 -38.02 7.46 8.41
C TYR A 245 -39.32 8.15 8.91
N THR A 246 -40.02 8.83 8.01
CA THR A 246 -41.31 9.48 8.28
C THR A 246 -42.27 9.19 7.15
N ASP A 247 -43.55 9.07 7.50
CA ASP A 247 -44.68 8.76 6.59
C ASP A 247 -45.95 9.52 6.97
N PRO A 248 -45.93 10.87 7.02
CA PRO A 248 -47.05 11.67 7.46
C PRO A 248 -48.28 11.54 6.55
N ASP A 249 -48.12 11.01 5.37
CA ASP A 249 -49.12 10.75 4.33
C ASP A 249 -49.52 9.26 4.26
N LEU A 250 -49.23 8.47 5.30
CA LEU A 250 -49.55 7.04 5.33
C LEU A 250 -51.06 6.81 5.24
N LEU A 251 -51.45 5.95 4.31
CA LEU A 251 -52.80 5.45 4.18
C LEU A 251 -52.94 4.08 4.86
N VAL A 252 -54.16 3.70 5.25
CA VAL A 252 -54.40 2.37 5.82
C VAL A 252 -54.03 1.31 4.79
N PRO A 253 -53.04 0.44 5.07
CA PRO A 253 -52.59 -0.55 4.12
C PRO A 253 -53.64 -1.66 3.92
N ALA A 254 -53.73 -2.20 2.71
CA ALA A 254 -54.59 -3.35 2.40
C ALA A 254 -54.04 -4.62 3.07
N ASP A 255 -52.73 -4.76 3.18
CA ASP A 255 -52.04 -5.80 3.92
C ASP A 255 -50.99 -5.15 4.84
N SER A 256 -51.13 -5.35 6.15
CA SER A 256 -50.24 -4.75 7.15
C SER A 256 -48.81 -5.33 7.17
N ALA A 257 -48.56 -6.42 6.50
CA ALA A 257 -47.25 -7.06 6.37
C ALA A 257 -46.53 -6.70 5.06
N GLU A 258 -47.25 -6.02 4.12
CA GLU A 258 -46.63 -5.62 2.86
C GLU A 258 -45.69 -4.42 3.03
N ILE A 259 -44.47 -4.54 2.51
CA ILE A 259 -43.55 -3.40 2.30
C ILE A 259 -43.89 -2.83 0.92
N ASP A 260 -44.72 -1.82 0.89
CA ASP A 260 -45.26 -1.25 -0.35
C ASP A 260 -44.23 -0.37 -1.11
N ALA A 261 -44.59 0.00 -2.33
CA ALA A 261 -43.75 0.82 -3.19
C ALA A 261 -43.49 2.22 -2.61
N GLN A 262 -44.41 2.76 -1.78
CA GLN A 262 -44.24 4.08 -1.15
C GLN A 262 -43.21 4.03 -0.03
N ALA A 263 -43.19 2.97 0.78
CA ALA A 263 -42.19 2.72 1.78
C ALA A 263 -40.80 2.66 1.15
N ILE A 264 -40.63 1.91 0.05
CA ILE A 264 -39.39 1.83 -0.69
C ILE A 264 -38.96 3.19 -1.29
N ALA A 265 -39.91 3.98 -1.79
CA ALA A 265 -39.64 5.32 -2.30
C ALA A 265 -39.10 6.26 -1.20
N ARG A 266 -39.68 6.21 0.02
CA ARG A 266 -39.21 7.00 1.18
C ARG A 266 -37.84 6.55 1.64
N VAL A 267 -37.58 5.26 1.78
CA VAL A 267 -36.25 4.72 2.11
C VAL A 267 -35.19 5.17 1.08
N ARG A 268 -35.53 5.10 -0.21
CA ARG A 268 -34.64 5.57 -1.27
C ARG A 268 -34.33 7.06 -1.18
N ALA A 269 -35.31 7.88 -0.83
CA ALA A 269 -35.13 9.32 -0.64
C ALA A 269 -34.19 9.61 0.55
N LEU A 270 -34.36 8.91 1.67
CA LEU A 270 -33.46 9.01 2.84
C LEU A 270 -32.01 8.63 2.49
N LEU A 271 -31.83 7.48 1.82
CA LEU A 271 -30.50 7.03 1.42
C LEU A 271 -29.81 8.00 0.45
N ARG A 272 -30.57 8.55 -0.51
CA ARG A 272 -30.02 9.58 -1.42
C ARG A 272 -29.61 10.85 -0.67
N HIS A 273 -30.43 11.32 0.27
CA HIS A 273 -30.09 12.49 1.08
C HIS A 273 -28.86 12.25 1.94
N ALA A 274 -28.73 11.06 2.51
CA ALA A 274 -27.53 10.69 3.28
C ALA A 274 -26.24 10.65 2.43
N GLN A 275 -26.36 10.30 1.14
CA GLN A 275 -25.24 10.21 0.20
C GLN A 275 -24.97 11.52 -0.55
N ASP A 276 -25.80 12.55 -0.40
CA ASP A 276 -25.60 13.86 -1.02
C ASP A 276 -24.53 14.64 -0.25
N LEU A 277 -23.27 14.43 -0.67
CA LEU A 277 -22.09 15.03 -0.10
C LEU A 277 -21.55 16.11 -1.04
N ASP A 278 -21.20 17.26 -0.48
CA ASP A 278 -20.42 18.23 -1.22
C ASP A 278 -18.96 17.75 -1.42
N ASP A 279 -18.27 18.32 -2.40
CA ASP A 279 -16.90 17.92 -2.74
C ASP A 279 -15.93 18.04 -1.56
N ALA A 280 -16.12 19.04 -0.67
CA ALA A 280 -15.25 19.23 0.48
C ALA A 280 -15.43 18.10 1.52
N THR A 281 -16.67 17.70 1.80
CA THR A 281 -16.99 16.57 2.66
C THR A 281 -16.46 15.27 2.07
N LEU A 282 -16.69 15.03 0.77
CA LEU A 282 -16.19 13.84 0.07
C LEU A 282 -14.65 13.77 0.10
N GLN A 283 -13.97 14.89 -0.14
CA GLN A 283 -12.51 14.96 -0.05
C GLN A 283 -12.00 14.64 1.36
N ALA A 284 -12.64 15.19 2.39
CA ALA A 284 -12.27 14.93 3.79
C ALA A 284 -12.48 13.47 4.16
N GLN A 285 -13.62 12.87 3.78
CA GLN A 285 -13.89 11.45 4.00
C GLN A 285 -12.86 10.57 3.28
N PHE A 286 -12.56 10.87 2.02
CA PHE A 286 -11.55 10.12 1.27
C PHE A 286 -10.15 10.29 1.87
N ALA A 287 -9.75 11.50 2.26
CA ALA A 287 -8.45 11.73 2.88
C ALA A 287 -8.30 10.97 4.22
N ARG A 288 -9.35 10.95 5.04
CA ARG A 288 -9.41 10.16 6.27
C ARG A 288 -9.25 8.66 5.96
N PHE A 289 -10.00 8.14 4.99
CA PHE A 289 -9.94 6.73 4.57
C PHE A 289 -8.56 6.34 4.07
N ILE A 290 -7.98 7.14 3.13
CA ILE A 290 -6.76 6.74 2.43
C ILE A 290 -5.50 6.86 3.32
N THR A 291 -5.54 7.67 4.38
CA THR A 291 -4.43 7.82 5.33
C THR A 291 -4.51 6.85 6.50
N ARG A 292 -5.65 6.18 6.74
CA ARG A 292 -5.71 5.08 7.70
C ARG A 292 -4.91 3.90 7.19
N TYR A 293 -4.03 3.39 8.03
CA TYR A 293 -3.24 2.23 7.72
C TYR A 293 -3.91 0.97 8.28
N ARG A 294 -3.82 -0.14 7.55
CA ARG A 294 -4.48 -1.40 7.92
C ARG A 294 -3.54 -2.41 8.56
N SER A 295 -2.26 -2.07 8.72
CA SER A 295 -1.31 -2.95 9.37
C SER A 295 -1.60 -3.07 10.87
N ALA A 296 -1.04 -4.08 11.51
CA ALA A 296 -1.14 -4.28 12.95
C ALA A 296 -0.44 -3.17 13.75
N GLN A 297 0.45 -2.43 13.13
CA GLN A 297 1.21 -1.37 13.78
C GLN A 297 0.48 -0.04 13.64
N GLN A 298 0.45 0.69 14.73
CA GLN A 298 -0.10 2.04 14.82
C GLN A 298 0.97 2.98 15.36
N THR A 299 0.86 4.26 15.02
CA THR A 299 1.68 5.29 15.64
C THR A 299 1.36 5.36 17.13
N ALA A 300 2.39 5.44 17.95
CA ALA A 300 2.22 5.65 19.39
C ALA A 300 2.66 7.07 19.78
N PRO A 301 1.84 7.81 20.56
CA PRO A 301 2.27 9.05 21.15
C PRO A 301 3.54 8.84 22.02
N PRO A 302 4.44 9.83 22.10
CA PRO A 302 5.60 9.73 22.96
C PRO A 302 5.18 9.67 24.44
N LEU A 303 5.99 9.01 25.26
CA LEU A 303 5.74 8.91 26.71
C LEU A 303 5.68 10.29 27.41
N VAL A 304 6.46 11.23 26.90
CA VAL A 304 6.51 12.61 27.41
C VAL A 304 6.15 13.56 26.27
N ARG A 305 5.09 14.33 26.47
CA ARG A 305 4.70 15.39 25.54
C ARG A 305 5.61 16.60 25.70
N ILE A 306 5.86 17.28 24.60
CA ILE A 306 6.65 18.51 24.57
C ILE A 306 5.80 19.71 24.13
N ASP A 307 6.25 20.91 24.47
CA ASP A 307 5.70 22.15 23.93
C ASP A 307 6.53 22.68 22.73
N ALA A 308 6.02 23.73 22.11
CA ALA A 308 6.66 24.32 20.93
C ALA A 308 8.05 24.91 21.23
N ALA A 309 8.26 25.44 22.45
CA ALA A 309 9.56 25.97 22.85
C ALA A 309 10.60 24.85 23.03
N GLN A 310 10.19 23.73 23.60
CA GLN A 310 11.03 22.53 23.72
C GLN A 310 11.39 21.94 22.36
N LEU A 311 10.43 21.83 21.43
CA LEU A 311 10.71 21.41 20.06
C LEU A 311 11.69 22.35 19.37
N GLN A 312 11.46 23.66 19.45
CA GLN A 312 12.35 24.65 18.87
C GLN A 312 13.76 24.56 19.44
N ALA A 313 13.89 24.36 20.74
CA ALA A 313 15.19 24.19 21.40
C ALA A 313 15.88 22.87 20.96
N ALA A 314 15.14 21.79 20.79
CA ALA A 314 15.69 20.51 20.28
C ALA A 314 16.25 20.68 18.84
N LEU A 315 15.45 21.25 17.93
CA LEU A 315 15.90 21.55 16.56
C LEU A 315 17.13 22.47 16.52
N ALA A 316 17.19 23.46 17.40
CA ALA A 316 18.36 24.35 17.49
C ALA A 316 19.61 23.63 17.99
N ARG A 317 19.50 22.52 18.72
CA ARG A 317 20.62 21.66 19.13
C ARG A 317 21.01 20.60 18.09
N GLY A 318 20.27 20.50 16.98
CA GLY A 318 20.58 19.56 15.91
C GLY A 318 19.66 18.33 15.86
N ALA A 319 18.60 18.29 16.70
CA ALA A 319 17.61 17.21 16.61
C ALA A 319 16.92 17.19 15.24
N VAL A 320 16.55 16.00 14.79
CA VAL A 320 15.84 15.76 13.53
C VAL A 320 14.47 15.16 13.82
N LEU A 321 13.44 15.68 13.17
CA LEU A 321 12.11 15.05 13.18
C LEU A 321 12.01 14.06 12.01
N TYR A 322 11.58 12.86 12.32
CA TYR A 322 11.31 11.83 11.34
C TYR A 322 9.80 11.59 11.22
N ARG A 323 9.28 11.54 10.01
CA ARG A 323 7.90 11.08 9.80
C ARG A 323 7.82 9.60 10.17
N SER A 324 6.90 9.24 11.08
CA SER A 324 6.64 7.84 11.42
C SER A 324 6.31 7.06 10.15
N PRO A 325 6.98 5.93 9.86
CA PRO A 325 6.70 5.11 8.70
C PRO A 325 5.30 4.50 8.73
N TRP A 326 4.71 4.36 9.93
CA TRP A 326 3.35 3.86 10.17
C TRP A 326 2.28 4.93 10.01
N SER A 327 2.66 6.18 9.77
CA SER A 327 1.74 7.30 9.62
C SER A 327 1.64 7.72 8.15
N ARG A 328 0.62 7.22 7.45
CA ARG A 328 0.33 7.66 6.08
C ARG A 328 -0.05 9.13 6.07
N TYR A 329 0.44 9.82 5.08
CA TYR A 329 0.29 11.24 4.90
C TYR A 329 -0.46 11.58 3.62
N ALA A 330 -1.37 12.53 3.72
CA ALA A 330 -1.96 13.22 2.58
C ALA A 330 -2.23 14.67 2.95
N TRP A 331 -2.39 15.54 1.96
CA TRP A 331 -2.81 16.90 2.18
C TRP A 331 -3.69 17.42 1.05
N GLN A 332 -4.51 18.39 1.36
CA GLN A 332 -5.31 19.10 0.36
C GLN A 332 -5.16 20.61 0.51
N ARG A 333 -5.36 21.32 -0.60
CA ARG A 333 -5.34 22.76 -0.62
C ARG A 333 -6.69 23.32 -0.20
N GLU A 334 -6.72 24.24 0.75
CA GLU A 334 -7.89 25.00 1.18
C GLU A 334 -7.67 26.49 0.90
N GLY A 335 -7.89 26.91 -0.34
CA GLY A 335 -7.58 28.28 -0.79
C GLY A 335 -6.09 28.61 -0.64
N ARG A 336 -5.74 29.57 0.26
CA ARG A 336 -4.35 29.89 0.61
C ARG A 336 -3.76 29.04 1.73
N ALA A 337 -4.59 28.31 2.46
CA ALA A 337 -4.20 27.36 3.50
C ALA A 337 -4.09 25.93 2.95
N ALA A 338 -3.85 24.99 3.82
CA ALA A 338 -3.87 23.56 3.56
C ALA A 338 -4.49 22.82 4.77
N ARG A 339 -4.94 21.62 4.52
CA ARG A 339 -5.25 20.63 5.56
C ARG A 339 -4.39 19.41 5.34
N THR A 340 -3.78 18.92 6.39
CA THR A 340 -2.97 17.72 6.38
C THR A 340 -3.71 16.59 7.09
N TRP A 341 -3.53 15.36 6.62
CA TRP A 341 -4.05 14.16 7.25
C TRP A 341 -2.90 13.22 7.56
N PHE A 342 -2.95 12.63 8.76
CA PHE A 342 -2.06 11.58 9.20
C PHE A 342 -2.89 10.49 9.88
N ALA A 343 -2.78 9.26 9.44
CA ALA A 343 -3.45 8.09 10.02
C ALA A 343 -4.97 8.26 10.26
N GLY A 344 -5.64 9.07 9.42
CA GLY A 344 -7.08 9.34 9.51
C GLY A 344 -7.47 10.62 10.24
N ASP A 345 -6.55 11.24 10.97
CA ASP A 345 -6.79 12.51 11.65
C ASP A 345 -6.29 13.69 10.83
N SER A 346 -6.85 14.89 11.07
CA SER A 346 -6.52 16.07 10.26
C SER A 346 -6.14 17.28 11.08
N TRP A 347 -5.23 18.09 10.52
CA TRP A 347 -4.75 19.35 11.10
C TRP A 347 -4.76 20.47 10.07
N PRO A 348 -5.14 21.70 10.46
CA PRO A 348 -4.94 22.86 9.61
C PRO A 348 -3.44 23.12 9.44
N ALA A 349 -3.06 23.50 8.23
CA ALA A 349 -1.65 23.71 7.86
C ALA A 349 -1.49 24.89 6.90
N THR A 350 -0.25 25.37 6.74
CA THR A 350 0.12 26.19 5.59
C THR A 350 0.49 25.29 4.40
N GLN A 351 0.36 25.79 3.17
CA GLN A 351 0.84 25.04 2.01
C GLN A 351 2.36 24.84 2.03
N HIS A 352 3.08 25.72 2.72
CA HIS A 352 4.53 25.63 2.92
C HIS A 352 4.89 24.37 3.70
N ILE A 353 4.38 24.24 4.95
CA ILE A 353 4.70 23.08 5.78
C ILE A 353 4.11 21.77 5.22
N ALA A 354 2.95 21.82 4.55
CA ALA A 354 2.38 20.64 3.91
C ALA A 354 3.30 20.07 2.81
N ARG A 355 3.96 20.94 2.04
CA ARG A 355 4.95 20.49 1.04
C ARG A 355 6.22 19.97 1.66
N ILE A 356 6.75 20.63 2.69
CA ILE A 356 7.93 20.14 3.43
C ILE A 356 7.66 18.73 3.95
N LEU A 357 6.50 18.49 4.56
CA LEU A 357 6.10 17.18 5.05
C LEU A 357 5.93 16.14 3.93
N GLN A 358 5.56 16.55 2.72
CA GLN A 358 5.49 15.68 1.55
C GLN A 358 6.88 15.32 1.03
N ASP A 359 7.73 16.33 0.84
CA ASP A 359 8.98 16.19 0.10
C ASP A 359 10.10 15.57 0.95
N HIS A 360 9.97 15.64 2.29
CA HIS A 360 11.00 15.20 3.22
C HIS A 360 10.46 14.25 4.29
N ARG A 361 11.19 13.16 4.51
CA ARG A 361 10.94 12.24 5.62
C ARG A 361 11.70 12.66 6.89
N GLN A 362 12.83 13.32 6.69
CA GLN A 362 13.70 13.85 7.73
C GLN A 362 13.61 15.38 7.69
N LEU A 363 13.34 15.98 8.81
CA LEU A 363 13.05 17.39 8.96
C LEU A 363 14.05 17.98 9.98
N ASP A 364 15.22 18.31 9.52
CA ASP A 364 16.21 19.07 10.29
C ASP A 364 15.98 20.58 10.19
N ALA A 365 16.77 21.34 10.90
CA ALA A 365 16.66 22.80 10.90
C ALA A 365 16.93 23.42 9.51
N ALA A 366 17.72 22.78 8.65
CA ALA A 366 17.99 23.27 7.30
C ALA A 366 16.80 23.06 6.37
N VAL A 367 16.16 21.89 6.43
CA VAL A 367 14.93 21.57 5.68
C VAL A 367 13.75 22.44 6.15
N LEU A 368 13.58 22.61 7.47
CA LEU A 368 12.49 23.38 8.04
C LEU A 368 12.64 24.88 7.84
N GLY A 369 13.87 25.37 7.77
CA GLY A 369 14.15 26.79 7.60
C GLY A 369 13.50 27.64 8.70
N LYS A 370 12.91 28.79 8.31
CA LYS A 370 12.20 29.68 9.23
C LYS A 370 10.72 29.31 9.30
N LEU A 371 10.32 28.70 10.40
CA LEU A 371 8.93 28.34 10.67
C LEU A 371 8.12 29.52 11.23
N ALA A 372 6.86 29.60 10.81
CA ALA A 372 5.87 30.41 11.51
C ALA A 372 5.46 29.74 12.83
N ALA A 373 4.94 30.53 13.79
CA ALA A 373 4.51 29.96 15.07
C ALA A 373 3.43 28.87 14.92
N SER A 374 2.52 29.03 13.95
CA SER A 374 1.49 28.01 13.66
C SER A 374 2.07 26.73 13.06
N GLU A 375 3.16 26.81 12.30
CA GLU A 375 3.84 25.64 11.72
C GLU A 375 4.62 24.87 12.79
N LEU A 376 5.30 25.59 13.68
CA LEU A 376 5.95 24.98 14.83
C LEU A 376 4.95 24.31 15.77
N ALA A 377 3.79 24.95 16.03
CA ALA A 377 2.71 24.35 16.80
C ALA A 377 2.19 23.06 16.16
N LEU A 378 1.96 23.06 14.83
CA LEU A 378 1.54 21.87 14.09
C LEU A 378 2.56 20.73 14.22
N LEU A 379 3.85 20.99 14.01
CA LEU A 379 4.89 19.97 14.15
C LEU A 379 4.94 19.41 15.58
N THR A 380 4.72 20.25 16.58
CA THR A 380 4.63 19.84 18.00
C THR A 380 3.43 18.93 18.22
N GLU A 381 2.26 19.28 17.70
CA GLU A 381 1.06 18.45 17.81
C GLU A 381 1.24 17.10 17.11
N LEU A 382 1.82 17.09 15.90
CA LEU A 382 2.11 15.87 15.14
C LEU A 382 3.10 14.97 15.88
N HIS A 383 4.13 15.55 16.53
CA HIS A 383 5.03 14.78 17.39
C HIS A 383 4.28 14.20 18.58
N ASN A 384 3.51 14.99 19.28
CA ASN A 384 2.73 14.56 20.46
C ASN A 384 1.63 13.53 20.11
N ALA A 385 1.24 13.44 18.85
CA ALA A 385 0.33 12.42 18.32
C ALA A 385 1.06 11.16 17.81
N GLY A 386 2.40 11.16 17.77
CA GLY A 386 3.22 10.03 17.30
C GLY A 386 3.44 9.97 15.78
N HIS A 387 3.02 11.02 15.04
CA HIS A 387 3.21 11.08 13.58
C HIS A 387 4.61 11.57 13.19
N LEU A 388 5.26 12.30 14.07
CA LEU A 388 6.65 12.68 13.97
C LEU A 388 7.42 12.18 15.19
N VAL A 389 8.61 11.65 14.98
CA VAL A 389 9.50 11.15 16.03
C VAL A 389 10.73 12.04 16.06
N ILE A 390 11.14 12.47 17.24
CA ILE A 390 12.38 13.22 17.45
C ILE A 390 13.50 12.22 17.66
N ASP A 391 14.59 12.39 16.91
CA ASP A 391 15.88 11.78 17.20
C ASP A 391 16.80 12.88 17.73
N ASP A 392 17.11 12.77 18.99
CA ASP A 392 18.09 13.64 19.66
C ASP A 392 19.48 13.04 19.35
N ALA A 393 20.24 13.68 18.46
CA ALA A 393 21.59 13.32 18.05
C ALA A 393 22.60 13.23 19.22
#